data_70ef610d232bd0e9c5bcd2a6b19b0509
#
_entry.id   70ef610d232bd0e9c5bcd2a6b19b0509
#
_cell.length_a   1.000
_cell.length_b   1.000
_cell.length_c   1.000
_cell.angle_alpha   90.00
_cell.angle_beta   90.00
_cell.angle_gamma   90.00
#
_symmetry.space_group_name_H-M   'P 1'
#
loop_
_entity.id
_entity.type
_entity.pdbx_description
1 polymer ?
#
loop_
_entity_poly.entity_id
_entity_poly.type
_entity_poly.pdbx_seq_one_letter_code
_entity_poly.pdbx_strand_id
1 'polypeptide(L)'
;WLEAELDHEAMGAPDPGRRAIHRLNRVEYANAIRDLFALEVDVQVLLPPDDEHHGFDNIADILSVSPTLIERYLSAAQQISQLVVGDLGVRPVAHTYPVPGGLTQDGAMSLDLPLGSRGGVAIEHNFPVDGEYVVRVDLRKQEYGYVRGLGRSHQLDVRLDGARIGRFPVGREWESGQLPPMGYAGKFDQVYDSRSFPEWEAYALNADRGLETRVTVTGGRHS
;
A
#
# COMPACT_ATOMS: atom_id res chain seq x y z
N TRP A 1 47.23 48.74 24.13
CA TRP A 1 46.71 50.06 23.82
C TRP A 1 45.87 50.03 22.53
N LEU A 2 46.33 49.50 21.43
CA LEU A 2 45.62 49.43 20.15
C LEU A 2 44.32 48.65 20.26
N GLU A 3 44.31 47.48 20.92
CA GLU A 3 43.11 46.72 21.15
C GLU A 3 42.07 47.52 21.95
N ALA A 4 42.45 48.18 23.04
CA ALA A 4 41.53 48.94 23.88
C ALA A 4 40.94 50.16 23.15
N GLU A 5 41.71 50.77 22.23
CA GLU A 5 41.23 51.91 21.40
C GLU A 5 40.22 51.43 20.37
N LEU A 6 40.51 50.29 19.67
CA LEU A 6 39.62 49.70 18.68
C LEU A 6 38.33 49.20 19.32
N ASP A 7 38.41 48.60 20.50
CA ASP A 7 37.23 48.14 21.26
C ASP A 7 36.40 49.35 21.72
N HIS A 8 37.02 50.46 22.11
CA HIS A 8 36.31 51.69 22.46
C HIS A 8 35.57 52.33 21.31
N GLU A 9 36.22 52.38 20.12
CA GLU A 9 35.54 52.83 18.90
C GLU A 9 34.40 51.88 18.46
N ALA A 10 34.58 50.58 18.55
CA ALA A 10 33.57 49.59 18.23
C ALA A 10 32.34 49.66 19.14
N MET A 11 32.51 50.04 20.45
CA MET A 11 31.38 50.25 21.36
C MET A 11 30.55 51.51 20.99
N GLY A 12 31.18 52.52 20.39
CA GLY A 12 30.51 53.74 19.98
C GLY A 12 29.64 53.62 18.72
N ALA A 13 29.99 52.71 17.82
CA ALA A 13 29.27 52.39 16.60
C ALA A 13 29.39 50.93 16.23
N PRO A 14 28.71 50.05 16.92
CA PRO A 14 28.78 48.62 16.65
C PRO A 14 28.23 48.33 15.27
N ASP A 15 29.15 47.95 14.37
CA ASP A 15 28.81 47.42 13.04
C ASP A 15 29.00 45.90 13.06
N PRO A 16 27.94 45.10 13.25
CA PRO A 16 28.05 43.65 13.25
C PRO A 16 28.34 43.09 11.84
N GLY A 17 28.58 43.93 10.87
CA GLY A 17 28.77 43.53 9.48
C GLY A 17 27.45 43.07 8.82
N ARG A 18 27.45 42.85 7.53
CA ARG A 18 26.35 42.25 6.79
C ARG A 18 26.42 40.75 6.97
N ARG A 19 25.32 40.13 7.45
CA ARG A 19 25.17 38.67 7.35
C ARG A 19 25.05 38.30 5.87
N ALA A 20 25.98 37.53 5.38
CA ALA A 20 25.91 36.97 4.05
C ALA A 20 24.75 35.97 4.01
N ILE A 21 23.90 36.08 2.98
CA ILE A 21 22.89 35.06 2.70
C ILE A 21 23.59 33.89 2.05
N HIS A 22 23.59 32.72 2.67
CA HIS A 22 24.19 31.51 2.16
C HIS A 22 23.16 30.40 2.11
N ARG A 23 23.41 29.39 1.29
CA ARG A 23 22.66 28.15 1.25
C ARG A 23 23.09 27.21 2.36
N LEU A 24 22.27 26.22 2.66
CA LEU A 24 22.70 25.11 3.51
C LEU A 24 23.77 24.28 2.77
N ASN A 25 24.78 23.82 3.49
CA ASN A 25 25.67 22.79 2.97
C ASN A 25 24.95 21.42 2.99
N ARG A 26 25.58 20.37 2.43
CA ARG A 26 24.98 19.02 2.38
C ARG A 26 24.59 18.48 3.74
N VAL A 27 25.43 18.65 4.76
CA VAL A 27 25.20 18.13 6.10
C VAL A 27 24.03 18.88 6.76
N GLU A 28 24.01 20.19 6.65
CA GLU A 28 22.92 21.04 7.15
C GLU A 28 21.59 20.71 6.47
N TYR A 29 21.62 20.48 5.14
CA TYR A 29 20.44 20.08 4.38
C TYR A 29 19.90 18.71 4.83
N ALA A 30 20.76 17.69 5.01
CA ALA A 30 20.38 16.40 5.52
C ALA A 30 19.77 16.49 6.93
N ASN A 31 20.37 17.29 7.80
CA ASN A 31 19.86 17.53 9.15
C ASN A 31 18.49 18.21 9.12
N ALA A 32 18.31 19.22 8.26
CA ALA A 32 17.02 19.90 8.12
C ALA A 32 15.92 18.95 7.65
N ILE A 33 16.19 18.06 6.69
CA ILE A 33 15.23 17.04 6.23
C ILE A 33 14.90 16.04 7.35
N ARG A 34 15.90 15.56 8.07
CA ARG A 34 15.68 14.67 9.21
C ARG A 34 14.84 15.33 10.29
N ASP A 35 15.13 16.58 10.62
CA ASP A 35 14.45 17.29 11.71
C ASP A 35 13.00 17.65 11.33
N LEU A 36 12.72 17.93 10.04
CA LEU A 36 11.38 18.25 9.56
C LEU A 36 10.50 17.01 9.34
N PHE A 37 11.08 15.92 8.82
CA PHE A 37 10.30 14.79 8.31
C PHE A 37 10.65 13.45 8.99
N ALA A 38 11.61 13.44 9.93
CA ALA A 38 12.16 12.22 10.53
C ALA A 38 12.69 11.23 9.46
N LEU A 39 13.17 11.74 8.32
CA LEU A 39 13.63 10.97 7.17
C LEU A 39 15.15 11.12 7.01
N GLU A 40 15.85 10.00 7.00
CA GLU A 40 17.26 9.96 6.64
C GLU A 40 17.42 9.83 5.13
N VAL A 41 18.14 10.77 4.51
CA VAL A 41 18.40 10.80 3.07
C VAL A 41 19.88 10.82 2.78
N ASP A 42 20.31 10.09 1.77
CA ASP A 42 21.67 10.17 1.26
C ASP A 42 21.81 11.41 0.34
N VAL A 43 22.21 12.51 0.96
CA VAL A 43 22.36 13.81 0.28
C VAL A 43 23.50 13.79 -0.73
N GLN A 44 24.46 12.89 -0.60
CA GLN A 44 25.59 12.80 -1.54
C GLN A 44 25.15 12.36 -2.93
N VAL A 45 24.06 11.61 -3.02
CA VAL A 45 23.45 11.20 -4.28
C VAL A 45 22.57 12.33 -4.86
N LEU A 46 21.98 13.16 -4.01
CA LEU A 46 21.01 14.17 -4.42
C LEU A 46 21.65 15.50 -4.83
N LEU A 47 22.70 15.92 -4.13
CA LEU A 47 23.31 17.23 -4.30
C LEU A 47 24.80 17.12 -4.69
N PRO A 48 25.33 18.05 -5.51
CA PRO A 48 26.74 18.11 -5.80
C PRO A 48 27.57 18.41 -4.53
N PRO A 49 28.88 18.11 -4.53
CA PRO A 49 29.76 18.45 -3.41
C PRO A 49 29.75 19.97 -3.15
N ASP A 50 29.87 20.32 -1.89
CA ASP A 50 30.04 21.70 -1.48
C ASP A 50 31.48 22.17 -1.81
N ASP A 51 31.62 23.45 -2.13
CA ASP A 51 32.93 24.05 -2.29
C ASP A 51 33.58 24.18 -0.91
N GLU A 52 34.83 23.70 -0.82
CA GLU A 52 35.62 23.76 0.39
C GLU A 52 36.67 24.87 0.30
N HIS A 53 36.87 25.60 1.39
CA HIS A 53 37.95 26.56 1.51
C HIS A 53 38.65 26.40 2.86
N HIS A 54 39.97 26.26 2.82
CA HIS A 54 40.79 25.97 3.99
C HIS A 54 40.36 24.73 4.79
N GLY A 55 39.70 23.74 4.14
CA GLY A 55 39.18 22.51 4.79
C GLY A 55 37.83 22.68 5.47
N PHE A 56 37.13 23.80 5.22
CA PHE A 56 35.78 24.04 5.74
C PHE A 56 34.77 24.18 4.58
N ASP A 57 33.65 23.51 4.69
CA ASP A 57 32.52 23.49 3.74
C ASP A 57 31.33 24.36 4.15
N ASN A 58 31.46 25.10 5.26
CA ASN A 58 30.39 25.89 5.87
C ASN A 58 30.67 27.41 5.86
N ILE A 59 31.59 27.87 5.05
CA ILE A 59 31.91 29.32 4.94
C ILE A 59 30.86 30.00 4.09
N ALA A 60 30.08 30.93 4.70
CA ALA A 60 28.93 31.60 4.09
C ALA A 60 29.29 32.32 2.75
N ASP A 61 30.44 32.91 2.65
CA ASP A 61 30.88 33.68 1.45
C ASP A 61 31.15 32.76 0.24
N ILE A 62 31.35 31.47 0.46
CA ILE A 62 31.66 30.49 -0.57
C ILE A 62 30.43 29.70 -1.00
N LEU A 63 29.48 29.54 -0.12
CA LEU A 63 28.23 28.80 -0.39
C LEU A 63 27.31 29.62 -1.31
N SER A 64 27.78 29.89 -2.52
CA SER A 64 27.00 30.62 -3.53
C SER A 64 25.89 29.74 -4.14
N VAL A 65 24.90 30.38 -4.72
CA VAL A 65 23.78 29.73 -5.40
C VAL A 65 23.91 29.91 -6.89
N SER A 66 24.22 28.86 -7.64
CA SER A 66 24.20 28.87 -9.11
C SER A 66 22.86 28.37 -9.65
N PRO A 67 22.44 28.74 -10.87
CA PRO A 67 21.20 28.22 -11.49
C PRO A 67 21.18 26.69 -11.54
N THR A 68 22.27 26.04 -11.89
CA THR A 68 22.38 24.57 -11.93
C THR A 68 22.20 23.96 -10.55
N LEU A 69 22.67 24.62 -9.52
CA LEU A 69 22.49 24.15 -8.15
C LEU A 69 21.03 24.27 -7.71
N ILE A 70 20.32 25.32 -8.10
CA ILE A 70 18.88 25.46 -7.85
C ILE A 70 18.11 24.31 -8.49
N GLU A 71 18.43 23.94 -9.73
CA GLU A 71 17.79 22.80 -10.40
C GLU A 71 18.02 21.49 -9.63
N ARG A 72 19.22 21.29 -9.08
CA ARG A 72 19.52 20.13 -8.23
C ARG A 72 18.72 20.14 -6.93
N TYR A 73 18.61 21.29 -6.27
CA TYR A 73 17.77 21.40 -5.07
C TYR A 73 16.29 21.13 -5.36
N LEU A 74 15.75 21.62 -6.48
CA LEU A 74 14.37 21.34 -6.89
C LEU A 74 14.16 19.85 -7.16
N SER A 75 15.11 19.21 -7.86
CA SER A 75 15.06 17.76 -8.11
C SER A 75 15.13 16.96 -6.80
N ALA A 76 16.04 17.33 -5.89
CA ALA A 76 16.16 16.72 -4.57
C ALA A 76 14.87 16.89 -3.75
N ALA A 77 14.32 18.11 -3.72
CA ALA A 77 13.07 18.39 -3.02
C ALA A 77 11.89 17.57 -3.56
N GLN A 78 11.81 17.38 -4.89
CA GLN A 78 10.79 16.53 -5.51
C GLN A 78 10.94 15.06 -5.07
N GLN A 79 12.15 14.51 -5.11
CA GLN A 79 12.41 13.12 -4.68
C GLN A 79 12.12 12.95 -3.18
N ILE A 80 12.55 13.89 -2.33
CA ILE A 80 12.28 13.84 -0.89
C ILE A 80 10.77 13.94 -0.62
N SER A 81 10.05 14.82 -1.32
CA SER A 81 8.60 14.92 -1.16
C SER A 81 7.88 13.63 -1.52
N GLN A 82 8.32 12.93 -2.56
CA GLN A 82 7.79 11.60 -2.92
C GLN A 82 8.07 10.54 -1.85
N LEU A 83 9.24 10.60 -1.20
CA LEU A 83 9.56 9.69 -0.10
C LEU A 83 8.72 9.98 1.15
N VAL A 84 8.43 11.26 1.44
CA VAL A 84 7.67 11.69 2.64
C VAL A 84 6.17 11.45 2.48
N VAL A 85 5.59 11.82 1.34
CA VAL A 85 4.12 11.84 1.12
C VAL A 85 3.66 10.67 0.24
N GLY A 86 4.58 9.97 -0.41
CA GLY A 86 4.31 9.03 -1.49
C GLY A 86 4.16 9.72 -2.85
N ASP A 87 4.20 8.94 -3.90
CA ASP A 87 3.94 9.43 -5.26
C ASP A 87 2.43 9.52 -5.48
N LEU A 88 1.88 10.74 -5.50
CA LEU A 88 0.47 11.01 -5.77
C LEU A 88 0.03 10.57 -7.18
N GLY A 89 0.97 10.29 -8.09
CA GLY A 89 0.71 9.76 -9.42
C GLY A 89 0.49 8.25 -9.43
N VAL A 90 0.91 7.53 -8.38
CA VAL A 90 0.68 6.09 -8.26
C VAL A 90 -0.77 5.84 -7.90
N ARG A 91 -1.51 5.31 -8.88
CA ARG A 91 -2.90 4.90 -8.66
C ARG A 91 -2.92 3.52 -8.01
N PRO A 92 -3.89 3.24 -7.14
CA PRO A 92 -4.12 1.89 -6.67
C PRO A 92 -4.29 0.94 -7.86
N VAL A 93 -3.50 -0.12 -7.91
CA VAL A 93 -3.59 -1.15 -8.95
C VAL A 93 -4.26 -2.37 -8.34
N ALA A 94 -5.30 -2.87 -9.01
CA ALA A 94 -5.93 -4.13 -8.64
C ALA A 94 -5.41 -5.24 -9.55
N HIS A 95 -4.91 -6.31 -8.96
CA HIS A 95 -4.56 -7.55 -9.66
C HIS A 95 -5.66 -8.57 -9.42
N THR A 96 -6.20 -9.14 -10.50
CA THR A 96 -7.24 -10.17 -10.42
C THR A 96 -6.66 -11.51 -10.83
N TYR A 97 -6.90 -12.53 -10.05
CA TYR A 97 -6.47 -13.91 -10.27
C TYR A 97 -7.69 -14.80 -10.53
N PRO A 98 -8.04 -15.03 -11.80
CA PRO A 98 -9.21 -15.84 -12.12
C PRO A 98 -8.95 -17.31 -11.82
N VAL A 99 -9.84 -17.92 -11.05
CA VAL A 99 -9.86 -19.37 -10.87
C VAL A 99 -10.56 -20.02 -12.06
N PRO A 100 -9.95 -21.02 -12.72
CA PRO A 100 -10.55 -21.66 -13.88
C PRO A 100 -11.95 -22.20 -13.59
N GLY A 101 -12.91 -21.81 -14.43
CA GLY A 101 -14.33 -22.11 -14.20
C GLY A 101 -14.71 -23.58 -14.26
N GLY A 102 -13.85 -24.46 -14.80
CA GLY A 102 -14.07 -25.90 -14.85
C GLY A 102 -13.60 -26.67 -13.61
N LEU A 103 -12.91 -26.01 -12.67
CA LEU A 103 -12.47 -26.65 -11.43
C LEU A 103 -13.63 -26.85 -10.47
N THR A 104 -13.87 -28.10 -10.10
CA THR A 104 -14.74 -28.43 -8.98
C THR A 104 -13.98 -28.22 -7.69
N GLN A 105 -14.56 -27.50 -6.75
CA GLN A 105 -13.94 -27.09 -5.48
C GLN A 105 -14.37 -28.03 -4.32
N ASP A 106 -14.39 -29.34 -4.57
CA ASP A 106 -14.93 -30.37 -3.67
C ASP A 106 -13.85 -31.23 -2.97
N GLY A 107 -12.61 -31.08 -3.35
CA GLY A 107 -11.46 -31.79 -2.78
C GLY A 107 -10.28 -30.89 -2.46
N ALA A 108 -9.16 -31.46 -2.02
CA ALA A 108 -7.89 -30.75 -1.88
C ALA A 108 -7.36 -30.38 -3.27
N MET A 109 -7.19 -29.09 -3.53
CA MET A 109 -6.83 -28.58 -4.86
C MET A 109 -5.33 -28.44 -5.07
N SER A 110 -4.54 -28.30 -3.99
CA SER A 110 -3.10 -28.18 -4.02
C SER A 110 -2.49 -28.63 -2.70
N LEU A 111 -1.22 -29.01 -2.71
CA LEU A 111 -0.43 -29.30 -1.51
C LEU A 111 -0.05 -28.02 -0.75
N ASP A 112 -0.16 -26.85 -1.39
CA ASP A 112 0.11 -25.56 -0.79
C ASP A 112 -1.06 -25.06 0.08
N LEU A 113 -2.21 -25.75 0.00
CA LEU A 113 -3.36 -25.45 0.84
C LEU A 113 -3.31 -26.24 2.15
N PRO A 114 -3.86 -25.73 3.24
CA PRO A 114 -3.89 -26.42 4.53
C PRO A 114 -4.56 -27.80 4.43
N LEU A 115 -4.06 -28.75 5.19
CA LEU A 115 -4.66 -30.08 5.28
C LEU A 115 -6.14 -29.99 5.69
N GLY A 116 -6.99 -30.72 4.99
CA GLY A 116 -8.44 -30.73 5.22
C GLY A 116 -9.20 -29.61 4.50
N SER A 117 -8.52 -28.75 3.72
CA SER A 117 -9.20 -27.78 2.86
C SER A 117 -10.05 -28.52 1.80
N ARG A 118 -11.23 -28.00 1.56
CA ARG A 118 -12.05 -28.34 0.39
C ARG A 118 -12.08 -27.15 -0.52
N GLY A 119 -11.59 -27.33 -1.74
CA GLY A 119 -11.40 -26.23 -2.66
C GLY A 119 -10.27 -25.30 -2.24
N GLY A 120 -10.22 -24.15 -2.88
CA GLY A 120 -9.21 -23.12 -2.64
C GLY A 120 -8.27 -22.94 -3.82
N VAL A 121 -7.48 -21.89 -3.76
CA VAL A 121 -6.43 -21.57 -4.72
C VAL A 121 -5.24 -20.99 -3.96
N ALA A 122 -4.04 -21.46 -4.32
CA ALA A 122 -2.79 -20.86 -3.87
C ALA A 122 -2.31 -19.90 -4.96
N ILE A 123 -1.94 -18.70 -4.58
CA ILE A 123 -1.53 -17.62 -5.48
C ILE A 123 -0.24 -17.04 -4.96
N GLU A 124 0.79 -16.98 -5.80
CA GLU A 124 1.98 -16.21 -5.53
C GLU A 124 1.80 -14.78 -6.07
N HIS A 125 2.03 -13.79 -5.23
CA HIS A 125 1.97 -12.37 -5.60
C HIS A 125 3.21 -11.64 -5.12
N ASN A 126 3.71 -10.73 -5.96
CA ASN A 126 4.79 -9.83 -5.59
C ASN A 126 4.21 -8.47 -5.24
N PHE A 127 4.22 -8.13 -3.96
CA PHE A 127 3.80 -6.83 -3.47
C PHE A 127 4.89 -5.80 -3.76
N PRO A 128 4.59 -4.72 -4.49
CA PRO A 128 5.63 -3.79 -4.96
C PRO A 128 6.27 -2.96 -3.85
N VAL A 129 5.55 -2.70 -2.77
CA VAL A 129 5.99 -1.85 -1.65
C VAL A 129 5.37 -2.34 -0.34
N ASP A 130 5.96 -1.95 0.77
CA ASP A 130 5.35 -2.09 2.09
C ASP A 130 4.07 -1.26 2.15
N GLY A 131 2.99 -1.82 2.66
CA GLY A 131 1.74 -1.07 2.72
C GLY A 131 0.54 -1.86 3.21
N GLU A 132 -0.61 -1.18 3.27
CA GLU A 132 -1.90 -1.80 3.51
C GLU A 132 -2.54 -2.21 2.18
N TYR A 133 -2.91 -3.48 2.09
CA TYR A 133 -3.55 -4.06 0.91
C TYR A 133 -4.94 -4.59 1.25
N VAL A 134 -5.83 -4.54 0.27
CA VAL A 134 -7.15 -5.15 0.36
C VAL A 134 -7.17 -6.41 -0.47
N VAL A 135 -7.43 -7.54 0.18
CA VAL A 135 -7.67 -8.82 -0.49
C VAL A 135 -9.17 -9.03 -0.54
N ARG A 136 -9.71 -9.16 -1.76
CA ARG A 136 -11.14 -9.43 -2.00
C ARG A 136 -11.32 -10.76 -2.69
N VAL A 137 -12.36 -11.48 -2.29
CA VAL A 137 -12.74 -12.73 -2.91
C VAL A 137 -14.10 -12.59 -3.58
N ASP A 138 -14.12 -12.74 -4.89
CA ASP A 138 -15.36 -12.79 -5.67
C ASP A 138 -15.72 -14.25 -5.92
N LEU A 139 -16.93 -14.65 -5.52
CA LEU A 139 -17.39 -16.01 -5.72
C LEU A 139 -17.93 -16.19 -7.13
N ARG A 140 -17.73 -17.39 -7.67
CA ARG A 140 -18.26 -17.73 -8.99
C ARG A 140 -19.77 -17.66 -9.01
N LYS A 141 -20.30 -16.86 -9.92
CA LYS A 141 -21.72 -16.74 -10.20
C LYS A 141 -22.11 -17.57 -11.42
N GLN A 142 -23.30 -18.11 -11.42
CA GLN A 142 -23.90 -18.74 -12.57
C GLN A 142 -24.43 -17.66 -13.55
N GLU A 143 -24.99 -18.10 -14.67
CA GLU A 143 -25.49 -17.26 -15.76
C GLU A 143 -26.45 -16.14 -15.29
N TYR A 144 -27.28 -16.41 -14.27
CA TYR A 144 -28.23 -15.43 -13.71
C TYR A 144 -27.67 -14.60 -12.55
N GLY A 145 -26.37 -14.65 -12.31
CA GLY A 145 -25.70 -13.87 -11.26
C GLY A 145 -25.76 -14.44 -9.86
N TYR A 146 -26.33 -15.63 -9.64
CA TYR A 146 -26.40 -16.28 -8.33
C TYR A 146 -25.12 -17.06 -8.01
N VAL A 147 -24.64 -16.95 -6.79
CA VAL A 147 -23.59 -17.81 -6.24
C VAL A 147 -24.17 -19.21 -5.98
N ARG A 148 -23.40 -20.24 -6.28
CA ARG A 148 -23.78 -21.63 -6.05
C ARG A 148 -23.34 -22.16 -4.69
N GLY A 149 -23.98 -23.24 -4.24
CA GLY A 149 -23.56 -23.97 -3.05
C GLY A 149 -23.97 -23.34 -1.72
N LEU A 150 -24.85 -22.34 -1.73
CA LEU A 150 -25.24 -21.56 -0.56
C LEU A 150 -26.25 -22.27 0.36
N GLY A 151 -26.66 -23.50 0.01
CA GLY A 151 -27.62 -24.27 0.80
C GLY A 151 -27.05 -24.88 2.09
N ARG A 152 -25.75 -24.74 2.31
CA ARG A 152 -25.04 -25.16 3.51
C ARG A 152 -24.07 -24.08 3.96
N SER A 153 -23.74 -24.09 5.24
CA SER A 153 -22.73 -23.18 5.77
C SER A 153 -21.32 -23.67 5.43
N HIS A 154 -20.52 -22.79 4.85
CA HIS A 154 -19.11 -22.99 4.55
C HIS A 154 -18.28 -21.92 5.23
N GLN A 155 -17.01 -22.21 5.49
CA GLN A 155 -16.03 -21.24 5.97
C GLN A 155 -14.99 -20.97 4.88
N LEU A 156 -14.85 -19.72 4.48
CA LEU A 156 -13.81 -19.27 3.56
C LEU A 156 -12.69 -18.64 4.37
N ASP A 157 -11.51 -19.25 4.36
CA ASP A 157 -10.30 -18.71 4.97
C ASP A 157 -9.45 -18.02 3.90
N VAL A 158 -9.03 -16.78 4.18
CA VAL A 158 -7.99 -16.09 3.43
C VAL A 158 -6.70 -16.14 4.25
N ARG A 159 -5.62 -16.53 3.61
CA ARG A 159 -4.31 -16.68 4.25
C ARG A 159 -3.24 -15.92 3.49
N LEU A 160 -2.23 -15.48 4.20
CA LEU A 160 -1.01 -14.90 3.67
C LEU A 160 0.18 -15.58 4.36
N ASP A 161 1.07 -16.18 3.58
CA ASP A 161 2.23 -16.95 4.08
C ASP A 161 1.83 -17.99 5.15
N GLY A 162 0.71 -18.68 4.90
CA GLY A 162 0.16 -19.67 5.81
C GLY A 162 -0.62 -19.09 7.02
N ALA A 163 -0.45 -17.82 7.37
CA ALA A 163 -1.20 -17.17 8.43
C ALA A 163 -2.61 -16.78 7.95
N ARG A 164 -3.62 -17.06 8.77
CA ARG A 164 -5.00 -16.65 8.42
C ARG A 164 -5.20 -15.16 8.69
N ILE A 165 -5.51 -14.41 7.63
CA ILE A 165 -5.78 -12.98 7.68
C ILE A 165 -7.27 -12.63 7.62
N GLY A 166 -8.11 -13.58 7.18
CA GLY A 166 -9.56 -13.41 7.15
C GLY A 166 -10.30 -14.74 7.22
N ARG A 167 -11.52 -14.73 7.78
CA ARG A 167 -12.44 -15.86 7.77
C ARG A 167 -13.84 -15.35 7.58
N PHE A 168 -14.54 -15.90 6.60
CA PHE A 168 -15.87 -15.46 6.21
C PHE A 168 -16.82 -16.66 6.15
N PRO A 169 -17.99 -16.57 6.78
CA PRO A 169 -19.06 -17.55 6.58
C PRO A 169 -19.71 -17.32 5.20
N VAL A 170 -19.86 -18.37 4.42
CA VAL A 170 -20.51 -18.36 3.11
C VAL A 170 -21.56 -19.45 3.08
N GLY A 171 -22.77 -19.10 2.65
CA GLY A 171 -23.90 -19.99 2.77
C GLY A 171 -24.44 -20.06 4.20
N ARG A 172 -25.57 -20.67 4.35
CA ARG A 172 -26.22 -20.94 5.65
C ARG A 172 -27.15 -22.14 5.53
N GLU A 173 -27.47 -22.72 6.65
CA GLU A 173 -28.56 -23.70 6.71
C GLU A 173 -29.91 -22.97 6.51
N TRP A 174 -30.73 -23.49 5.64
CA TRP A 174 -32.02 -22.93 5.29
C TRP A 174 -33.12 -23.85 5.82
N GLU A 175 -34.20 -23.28 6.29
CA GLU A 175 -35.37 -24.05 6.72
C GLU A 175 -36.04 -24.73 5.52
N SER A 176 -36.75 -25.83 5.82
CA SER A 176 -37.49 -26.55 4.80
C SER A 176 -38.55 -25.63 4.13
N GLY A 177 -38.48 -25.52 2.81
CA GLY A 177 -39.36 -24.66 2.02
C GLY A 177 -38.84 -23.24 1.76
N GLN A 178 -37.69 -22.85 2.34
CA GLN A 178 -37.04 -21.58 2.04
C GLN A 178 -36.00 -21.67 0.92
N LEU A 179 -35.57 -22.90 0.61
CA LEU A 179 -34.69 -23.15 -0.51
C LEU A 179 -35.49 -23.35 -1.81
N PRO A 180 -35.03 -22.80 -2.93
CA PRO A 180 -35.57 -23.17 -4.22
C PRO A 180 -35.34 -24.66 -4.47
N PRO A 181 -36.16 -25.32 -5.30
CA PRO A 181 -35.97 -26.72 -5.69
C PRO A 181 -34.55 -26.98 -6.17
N MET A 182 -34.08 -28.22 -6.02
CA MET A 182 -32.66 -28.61 -6.27
C MET A 182 -32.09 -28.18 -7.63
N GLY A 183 -32.90 -27.86 -8.62
CA GLY A 183 -32.48 -27.29 -9.89
C GLY A 183 -31.77 -25.93 -9.75
N TYR A 184 -32.13 -25.09 -8.82
CA TYR A 184 -31.45 -23.83 -8.51
C TYR A 184 -30.14 -24.01 -7.75
N ALA A 185 -30.01 -25.11 -7.03
CA ALA A 185 -28.83 -25.38 -6.23
C ALA A 185 -27.64 -25.96 -7.02
N GLY A 186 -27.76 -26.13 -8.32
CA GLY A 186 -26.59 -26.53 -9.13
C GLY A 186 -26.80 -27.49 -10.29
N LYS A 187 -28.01 -27.96 -10.56
CA LYS A 187 -28.29 -28.75 -11.78
C LYS A 187 -29.37 -28.04 -12.58
N PHE A 188 -29.10 -27.82 -13.85
CA PHE A 188 -30.08 -27.42 -14.85
C PHE A 188 -31.02 -28.61 -15.10
N ASP A 189 -31.97 -28.83 -14.24
CA ASP A 189 -33.02 -29.78 -14.51
C ASP A 189 -34.36 -29.26 -13.98
N GLN A 190 -35.06 -28.74 -14.93
CA GLN A 190 -36.50 -28.69 -15.02
C GLN A 190 -37.27 -28.53 -13.70
N VAL A 191 -37.49 -27.32 -13.28
CA VAL A 191 -38.83 -26.90 -12.87
C VAL A 191 -38.87 -25.39 -12.82
N TYR A 192 -39.58 -24.77 -13.73
CA TYR A 192 -40.21 -23.46 -13.53
C TYR A 192 -41.19 -23.61 -12.35
N ASP A 193 -40.66 -23.60 -11.15
CA ASP A 193 -41.51 -23.39 -9.99
C ASP A 193 -41.76 -21.89 -9.92
N SER A 194 -42.98 -21.49 -10.10
CA SER A 194 -43.45 -20.10 -10.02
C SER A 194 -43.36 -19.50 -8.61
N ARG A 195 -42.82 -20.25 -7.64
CA ARG A 195 -42.63 -19.78 -6.28
C ARG A 195 -41.43 -18.86 -6.23
N SER A 196 -41.62 -17.65 -5.74
CA SER A 196 -40.57 -16.70 -5.43
C SER A 196 -39.86 -17.10 -4.11
N PHE A 197 -38.55 -17.05 -4.11
CA PHE A 197 -37.70 -17.24 -2.92
C PHE A 197 -36.88 -15.96 -2.67
N PRO A 198 -37.54 -14.83 -2.36
CA PRO A 198 -36.90 -13.51 -2.42
C PRO A 198 -35.71 -13.38 -1.47
N GLU A 199 -35.77 -13.99 -0.28
CA GLU A 199 -34.65 -13.94 0.67
C GLU A 199 -33.45 -14.72 0.17
N TRP A 200 -33.68 -15.92 -0.40
CA TRP A 200 -32.60 -16.71 -0.98
C TRP A 200 -32.00 -16.02 -2.20
N GLU A 201 -32.82 -15.48 -3.07
CA GLU A 201 -32.37 -14.76 -4.28
C GLU A 201 -31.54 -13.53 -3.92
N ALA A 202 -32.02 -12.72 -2.99
CA ALA A 202 -31.31 -11.55 -2.50
C ALA A 202 -29.96 -11.93 -1.87
N TYR A 203 -29.91 -13.01 -1.10
CA TYR A 203 -28.67 -13.51 -0.54
C TYR A 203 -27.75 -14.07 -1.62
N ALA A 204 -28.24 -14.91 -2.52
CA ALA A 204 -27.46 -15.57 -3.54
C ALA A 204 -26.82 -14.59 -4.57
N LEU A 205 -27.48 -13.47 -4.84
CA LEU A 205 -26.95 -12.40 -5.67
C LEU A 205 -25.79 -11.64 -5.00
N ASN A 206 -25.75 -11.64 -3.66
CA ASN A 206 -24.87 -10.79 -2.87
C ASN A 206 -23.97 -11.55 -1.90
N ALA A 207 -23.92 -12.88 -1.99
CA ALA A 207 -23.19 -13.72 -1.04
C ALA A 207 -21.68 -13.51 -1.00
N ASP A 208 -21.13 -12.85 -2.00
CA ASP A 208 -19.74 -12.45 -2.08
C ASP A 208 -19.49 -10.99 -1.63
N ARG A 209 -20.53 -10.24 -1.28
CA ARG A 209 -20.35 -8.88 -0.77
C ARG A 209 -19.71 -8.91 0.62
N GLY A 210 -18.63 -8.14 0.77
CA GLY A 210 -17.91 -8.03 2.02
C GLY A 210 -16.92 -9.18 2.29
N LEU A 211 -16.66 -10.06 1.31
CA LEU A 211 -15.56 -11.03 1.41
C LEU A 211 -14.22 -10.34 1.14
N GLU A 212 -13.89 -9.38 1.99
CA GLU A 212 -12.66 -8.62 1.87
C GLU A 212 -11.97 -8.46 3.22
N THR A 213 -10.65 -8.45 3.22
CA THR A 213 -9.83 -8.20 4.40
C THR A 213 -8.72 -7.23 4.06
N ARG A 214 -8.34 -6.43 5.05
CA ARG A 214 -7.19 -5.53 4.97
C ARG A 214 -6.03 -6.17 5.70
N VAL A 215 -4.85 -6.05 5.13
CA VAL A 215 -3.63 -6.62 5.69
C VAL A 215 -2.45 -5.71 5.38
N THR A 216 -1.59 -5.50 6.37
CA THR A 216 -0.30 -4.85 6.17
C THR A 216 0.70 -5.90 5.70
N VAL A 217 1.36 -5.63 4.58
CA VAL A 217 2.31 -6.56 3.94
C VAL A 217 3.61 -5.80 3.68
N THR A 218 4.73 -6.45 3.88
CA THR A 218 6.03 -5.98 3.41
C THR A 218 6.16 -6.21 1.90
N GLY A 219 6.88 -5.33 1.21
CA GLY A 219 7.16 -5.52 -0.20
C GLY A 219 7.94 -6.82 -0.45
N GLY A 220 7.62 -7.51 -1.54
CA GLY A 220 8.24 -8.76 -1.89
C GLY A 220 7.25 -9.84 -2.32
N ARG A 221 7.74 -11.08 -2.47
CA ARG A 221 6.95 -12.23 -2.91
C ARG A 221 6.32 -12.92 -1.72
N HIS A 222 5.02 -13.11 -1.79
CA HIS A 222 4.18 -13.76 -0.77
C HIS A 222 3.22 -14.75 -1.41
N SER A 223 2.65 -15.66 -0.62
CA SER A 223 1.70 -16.68 -1.07
C SER A 223 0.43 -16.76 -0.22
#